data_4622856f73fa6dfda16fc72c5702efd2
#
_entry.id   4622856f73fa6dfda16fc72c5702efd2
#
_cell.length_a   1.000
_cell.length_b   1.000
_cell.length_c   1.000
_cell.angle_alpha   90.00
_cell.angle_beta   90.00
_cell.angle_gamma   90.00
#
_symmetry.space_group_name_H-M   'P 1'
#
loop_
_entity.id
_entity.type
_entity.pdbx_description
1 polymer ?
#
loop_
_entity_poly.entity_id
_entity_poly.type
_entity_poly.pdbx_seq_one_letter_code
_entity_poly.pdbx_strand_id
1 'polypeptide(L)'
;VSLNYCSHACHYCFANLNNPTRTSDVAGIMRQLARVPEGASLQSLLMRAGCPVLVSNRVDPFALSNYQQAVPILEAMTEMGIPFAIQTRGGRGIDDVLKFAKPSVWYVSIAHTDDADRKRVEPGAPPLEERYELIQKLKAHGHRVVLGLNPLVREWVPDPDVVIARAKECGVEGVWIEALHFSHRQTTRMGDKGKEAISLPVIGRAMKKNPSLDDLAHYTNARRSVVDMGLEVMSIGQSCRSDFFRPFQETYETTFPVMQDFLNVCWDTLEEGDVIDFDTFAEFFV
;
A
#
# COMPACT_ATOMS: atom_id res chain seq x y z
N VAL A 1 1.16 6.40 9.43
CA VAL A 1 -0.08 6.79 10.14
C VAL A 1 -0.92 5.55 10.37
N SER A 2 -1.27 5.26 11.63
CA SER A 2 -2.13 4.14 12.00
C SER A 2 -3.45 4.68 12.53
N LEU A 3 -4.53 4.36 11.83
CA LEU A 3 -5.90 4.70 12.20
C LEU A 3 -6.59 3.55 12.97
N ASN A 4 -7.87 3.70 13.24
CA ASN A 4 -8.68 2.73 13.97
C ASN A 4 -8.88 1.42 13.20
N TYR A 5 -9.64 0.49 13.80
CA TYR A 5 -10.15 -0.69 13.11
C TYR A 5 -10.74 -0.33 11.75
N CYS A 6 -10.40 -1.10 10.72
CA CYS A 6 -10.88 -0.87 9.37
C CYS A 6 -12.26 -1.51 9.16
N SER A 7 -13.29 -0.69 8.89
CA SER A 7 -14.66 -1.15 8.65
C SER A 7 -14.86 -1.90 7.32
N HIS A 8 -13.84 -1.97 6.45
CA HIS A 8 -13.88 -2.88 5.30
C HIS A 8 -13.96 -4.35 5.73
N ALA A 9 -13.48 -4.66 6.93
CA ALA A 9 -13.62 -5.95 7.59
C ALA A 9 -13.16 -7.15 6.75
N CYS A 10 -12.16 -6.95 5.87
CA CYS A 10 -11.61 -8.02 5.05
C CYS A 10 -11.15 -9.19 5.92
N HIS A 11 -11.66 -10.38 5.67
CA HIS A 11 -11.40 -11.55 6.50
C HIS A 11 -9.94 -11.99 6.51
N TYR A 12 -9.18 -11.66 5.48
CA TYR A 12 -7.74 -11.96 5.38
C TYR A 12 -6.84 -10.85 5.96
N CYS A 13 -7.40 -9.73 6.43
CA CYS A 13 -6.62 -8.56 6.81
C CYS A 13 -5.69 -8.85 7.99
N PHE A 14 -4.37 -8.83 7.75
CA PHE A 14 -3.37 -9.06 8.78
C PHE A 14 -3.47 -8.07 9.95
N ALA A 15 -3.87 -6.82 9.68
CA ALA A 15 -3.99 -5.79 10.70
C ALA A 15 -5.13 -6.10 11.66
N ASN A 16 -6.29 -6.50 11.15
CA ASN A 16 -7.45 -6.89 11.96
C ASN A 16 -7.19 -8.19 12.72
N LEU A 17 -6.52 -9.16 12.09
CA LEU A 17 -6.17 -10.43 12.73
C LEU A 17 -5.07 -10.30 13.78
N ASN A 18 -4.16 -9.33 13.64
CA ASN A 18 -3.08 -9.12 14.61
C ASN A 18 -3.47 -8.21 15.78
N ASN A 19 -4.24 -7.17 15.53
CA ASN A 19 -4.61 -6.19 16.57
C ASN A 19 -6.00 -5.56 16.30
N PRO A 20 -7.09 -6.29 16.58
CA PRO A 20 -8.44 -5.87 16.22
C PRO A 20 -9.00 -4.68 17.04
N THR A 21 -8.35 -4.29 18.13
CA THR A 21 -8.90 -3.31 19.09
C THR A 21 -8.09 -2.01 19.17
N ARG A 22 -7.17 -1.76 18.24
CA ARG A 22 -6.32 -0.58 18.30
C ARG A 22 -7.13 0.68 17.97
N THR A 23 -7.09 1.65 18.88
CA THR A 23 -7.55 3.01 18.63
C THR A 23 -6.41 3.88 18.14
N SER A 24 -6.69 4.83 17.24
CA SER A 24 -5.71 5.81 16.79
C SER A 24 -5.63 6.98 17.80
N ASP A 25 -4.43 7.46 18.03
CA ASP A 25 -4.21 8.76 18.68
C ASP A 25 -4.02 9.83 17.58
N VAL A 26 -5.13 10.34 17.04
CA VAL A 26 -5.09 11.41 16.01
C VAL A 26 -4.37 12.64 16.53
N ALA A 27 -4.63 13.04 17.77
CA ALA A 27 -3.95 14.18 18.39
C ALA A 27 -2.42 13.93 18.51
N GLY A 28 -2.01 12.70 18.80
CA GLY A 28 -0.60 12.30 18.79
C GLY A 28 0.02 12.37 17.40
N ILE A 29 -0.71 11.94 16.37
CA ILE A 29 -0.26 12.06 14.99
C ILE A 29 -0.07 13.54 14.62
N MET A 30 -1.06 14.39 14.91
CA MET A 30 -0.97 15.82 14.62
C MET A 30 0.19 16.50 15.38
N ARG A 31 0.42 16.13 16.65
CA ARG A 31 1.59 16.62 17.40
C ARG A 31 2.93 16.15 16.78
N GLN A 32 2.99 14.95 16.25
CA GLN A 32 4.20 14.46 15.56
C GLN A 32 4.44 15.23 14.24
N LEU A 33 3.40 15.44 13.46
CA LEU A 33 3.48 16.25 12.23
C LEU A 33 3.97 17.68 12.54
N ALA A 34 3.39 18.33 13.55
CA ALA A 34 3.79 19.68 13.95
C ALA A 34 5.27 19.80 14.39
N ARG A 35 5.93 18.70 14.75
CA ARG A 35 7.36 18.67 15.11
C ARG A 35 8.27 18.41 13.92
N VAL A 36 7.74 18.07 12.74
CA VAL A 36 8.57 17.73 11.58
C VAL A 36 9.55 18.86 11.19
N PRO A 37 9.15 20.15 11.17
CA PRO A 37 10.07 21.23 10.77
C PRO A 37 11.35 21.33 11.61
N GLU A 38 11.27 21.02 12.89
CA GLU A 38 12.38 21.19 13.85
C GLU A 38 12.85 19.85 14.46
N GLY A 39 12.18 18.76 14.13
CA GLY A 39 12.46 17.44 14.73
C GLY A 39 13.77 16.84 14.25
N ALA A 40 14.57 16.31 15.19
CA ALA A 40 15.81 15.60 14.91
C ALA A 40 15.62 14.07 14.76
N SER A 41 14.38 13.57 14.72
CA SER A 41 14.15 12.14 14.49
C SER A 41 14.36 11.78 13.03
N LEU A 42 14.78 10.52 12.76
CA LEU A 42 14.90 10.00 11.40
C LEU A 42 13.64 10.26 10.57
N GLN A 43 12.45 10.04 11.15
CA GLN A 43 11.18 10.29 10.47
C GLN A 43 11.00 11.78 10.09
N SER A 44 11.38 12.70 10.96
CA SER A 44 11.31 14.13 10.67
C SER A 44 12.28 14.52 9.55
N LEU A 45 13.50 14.00 9.59
CA LEU A 45 14.51 14.24 8.54
C LEU A 45 14.03 13.72 7.19
N LEU A 46 13.54 12.47 7.12
CA LEU A 46 13.03 11.88 5.89
C LEU A 46 11.83 12.69 5.33
N MET A 47 10.91 13.12 6.17
CA MET A 47 9.77 13.93 5.72
C MET A 47 10.21 15.32 5.22
N ARG A 48 11.21 15.96 5.84
CA ARG A 48 11.79 17.22 5.33
C ARG A 48 12.53 17.03 4.01
N ALA A 49 13.18 15.88 3.84
CA ALA A 49 13.83 15.51 2.57
C ALA A 49 12.83 15.16 1.46
N GLY A 50 11.52 15.25 1.72
CA GLY A 50 10.49 14.95 0.73
C GLY A 50 10.14 13.46 0.59
N CYS A 51 10.58 12.60 1.52
CA CYS A 51 10.19 11.19 1.52
C CYS A 51 8.68 11.03 1.74
N PRO A 52 7.94 10.37 0.84
CA PRO A 52 6.51 10.22 1.00
C PRO A 52 6.16 9.31 2.18
N VAL A 53 5.19 9.76 2.95
CA VAL A 53 4.59 8.94 4.02
C VAL A 53 3.59 7.97 3.41
N LEU A 54 3.83 6.68 3.54
CA LEU A 54 2.82 5.69 3.16
C LEU A 54 1.66 5.72 4.16
N VAL A 55 0.52 6.20 3.70
CA VAL A 55 -0.72 6.22 4.46
C VAL A 55 -1.46 4.93 4.22
N SER A 56 -1.93 4.30 5.31
CA SER A 56 -2.66 3.04 5.34
C SER A 56 -1.88 1.74 5.08
N ASN A 57 -0.68 1.66 5.58
CA ASN A 57 0.02 0.37 5.65
C ASN A 57 -0.74 -0.70 6.47
N ARG A 58 -1.68 -0.32 7.34
CA ARG A 58 -2.41 -1.26 8.21
C ARG A 58 -3.92 -1.20 8.10
N VAL A 59 -4.47 -0.05 7.78
CA VAL A 59 -5.92 0.18 7.71
C VAL A 59 -6.23 1.12 6.55
N ASP A 60 -7.37 0.94 5.90
CA ASP A 60 -7.77 1.81 4.82
C ASP A 60 -8.19 3.20 5.36
N PRO A 61 -7.59 4.30 4.90
CA PRO A 61 -7.91 5.64 5.37
C PRO A 61 -9.32 6.09 4.97
N PHE A 62 -9.88 5.53 3.91
CA PHE A 62 -11.19 5.89 3.38
C PHE A 62 -12.31 4.92 3.80
N ALA A 63 -11.99 3.91 4.60
CA ALA A 63 -13.00 3.11 5.25
C ALA A 63 -13.92 3.98 6.12
N LEU A 64 -15.20 3.61 6.22
CA LEU A 64 -16.23 4.37 6.96
C LEU A 64 -15.79 4.70 8.41
N SER A 65 -15.00 3.83 9.02
CA SER A 65 -14.46 4.02 10.37
C SER A 65 -13.32 5.05 10.45
N ASN A 66 -12.69 5.45 9.34
CA ASN A 66 -11.42 6.16 9.35
C ASN A 66 -11.42 7.49 8.60
N TYR A 67 -12.26 7.68 7.59
CA TYR A 67 -12.15 8.82 6.67
C TYR A 67 -12.22 10.19 7.37
N GLN A 68 -13.05 10.31 8.43
CA GLN A 68 -13.18 11.55 9.19
C GLN A 68 -11.90 11.95 9.93
N GLN A 69 -11.02 10.97 10.20
CA GLN A 69 -9.71 11.19 10.82
C GLN A 69 -8.60 11.32 9.77
N ALA A 70 -8.71 10.57 8.68
CA ALA A 70 -7.70 10.55 7.63
C ALA A 70 -7.66 11.86 6.84
N VAL A 71 -8.82 12.41 6.46
CA VAL A 71 -8.89 13.63 5.64
C VAL A 71 -8.17 14.81 6.30
N PRO A 72 -8.43 15.19 7.56
CA PRO A 72 -7.69 16.28 8.21
C PRO A 72 -6.19 16.01 8.37
N ILE A 73 -5.78 14.76 8.53
CA ILE A 73 -4.35 14.41 8.61
C ILE A 73 -3.68 14.63 7.25
N LEU A 74 -4.30 14.20 6.16
CA LEU A 74 -3.79 14.38 4.80
C LEU A 74 -3.75 15.87 4.41
N GLU A 75 -4.76 16.64 4.82
CA GLU A 75 -4.79 18.09 4.63
C GLU A 75 -3.62 18.78 5.34
N ALA A 76 -3.41 18.49 6.63
CA ALA A 76 -2.29 18.99 7.40
C ALA A 76 -0.93 18.60 6.78
N MET A 77 -0.78 17.36 6.29
CA MET A 77 0.42 16.94 5.59
C MET A 77 0.66 17.76 4.31
N THR A 78 -0.41 18.03 3.54
CA THR A 78 -0.34 18.84 2.32
C THR A 78 0.08 20.29 2.64
N GLU A 79 -0.53 20.91 3.67
CA GLU A 79 -0.19 22.24 4.14
C GLU A 79 1.27 22.37 4.59
N MET A 80 1.78 21.31 5.23
CA MET A 80 3.17 21.24 5.70
C MET A 80 4.16 20.83 4.60
N GLY A 81 3.70 20.57 3.37
CA GLY A 81 4.54 20.11 2.27
C GLY A 81 5.06 18.69 2.43
N ILE A 82 4.47 17.88 3.30
CA ILE A 82 4.84 16.48 3.51
C ILE A 82 4.15 15.62 2.45
N PRO A 83 4.88 15.00 1.52
CA PRO A 83 4.27 14.16 0.51
C PRO A 83 3.75 12.84 1.09
N PHE A 84 2.75 12.26 0.45
CA PHE A 84 2.18 10.99 0.86
C PHE A 84 1.85 10.08 -0.32
N ALA A 85 1.95 8.78 -0.09
CA ALA A 85 1.41 7.74 -0.95
C ALA A 85 0.26 7.03 -0.22
N ILE A 86 -0.74 6.59 -0.97
CA ILE A 86 -1.96 6.01 -0.39
C ILE A 86 -2.18 4.60 -0.92
N GLN A 87 -2.55 3.69 -0.02
CA GLN A 87 -3.05 2.38 -0.37
C GLN A 87 -4.52 2.27 0.08
N THR A 88 -5.43 1.93 -0.83
CA THR A 88 -6.85 1.91 -0.54
C THR A 88 -7.64 0.92 -1.40
N ARG A 89 -8.82 0.56 -0.93
CA ARG A 89 -9.90 -0.08 -1.70
C ARG A 89 -10.97 0.92 -2.12
N GLY A 90 -10.78 2.19 -1.78
CA GLY A 90 -11.80 3.21 -1.94
C GLY A 90 -12.66 3.41 -0.70
N GLY A 91 -13.60 4.31 -0.78
CA GLY A 91 -14.51 4.65 0.30
C GLY A 91 -14.83 6.13 0.38
N ARG A 92 -15.11 6.63 1.59
CA ARG A 92 -15.54 8.02 1.82
C ARG A 92 -14.37 8.98 2.00
N GLY A 93 -14.58 10.25 1.69
CA GLY A 93 -13.61 11.33 1.93
C GLY A 93 -12.55 11.47 0.82
N ILE A 94 -12.54 10.62 -0.20
CA ILE A 94 -11.62 10.74 -1.32
C ILE A 94 -11.82 12.05 -2.07
N ASP A 95 -13.07 12.43 -2.33
CA ASP A 95 -13.40 13.69 -3.00
C ASP A 95 -12.93 14.92 -2.22
N ASP A 96 -12.90 14.83 -0.90
CA ASP A 96 -12.36 15.89 -0.07
C ASP A 96 -10.85 15.97 -0.20
N VAL A 97 -10.16 14.83 -0.19
CA VAL A 97 -8.70 14.77 -0.40
C VAL A 97 -8.31 15.30 -1.78
N LEU A 98 -9.06 14.97 -2.82
CA LEU A 98 -8.78 15.43 -4.20
C LEU A 98 -8.88 16.96 -4.37
N LYS A 99 -9.53 17.68 -3.46
CA LYS A 99 -9.60 19.15 -3.50
C LYS A 99 -8.26 19.81 -3.17
N PHE A 100 -7.41 19.17 -2.38
CA PHE A 100 -6.16 19.74 -1.90
C PHE A 100 -4.91 18.89 -2.21
N ALA A 101 -5.07 17.60 -2.49
CA ALA A 101 -3.94 16.70 -2.69
C ALA A 101 -3.12 17.09 -3.92
N LYS A 102 -1.80 17.22 -3.73
CA LYS A 102 -0.84 17.33 -4.84
C LYS A 102 -0.68 15.98 -5.54
N PRO A 103 -0.14 15.95 -6.77
CA PRO A 103 0.17 14.68 -7.45
C PRO A 103 0.87 13.71 -6.50
N SER A 104 0.36 12.51 -6.39
CA SER A 104 0.81 11.49 -5.43
C SER A 104 0.55 10.09 -6.00
N VAL A 105 1.20 9.08 -5.42
CA VAL A 105 1.05 7.68 -5.83
C VAL A 105 -0.06 7.02 -5.03
N TRP A 106 -0.99 6.40 -5.74
CA TRP A 106 -2.11 5.67 -5.16
C TRP A 106 -2.08 4.21 -5.57
N TYR A 107 -2.20 3.32 -4.60
CA TYR A 107 -2.39 1.89 -4.80
C TYR A 107 -3.86 1.56 -4.58
N VAL A 108 -4.56 1.19 -5.65
CA VAL A 108 -5.97 0.77 -5.57
C VAL A 108 -6.04 -0.75 -5.63
N SER A 109 -6.48 -1.37 -4.51
CA SER A 109 -6.52 -2.83 -4.41
C SER A 109 -7.78 -3.41 -5.06
N ILE A 110 -7.58 -4.34 -6.01
CA ILE A 110 -8.62 -5.15 -6.64
C ILE A 110 -8.13 -6.60 -6.59
N ALA A 111 -8.66 -7.40 -5.67
CA ALA A 111 -8.21 -8.77 -5.39
C ALA A 111 -9.25 -9.83 -5.79
N HIS A 112 -10.23 -9.45 -6.60
CA HIS A 112 -11.34 -10.32 -7.05
C HIS A 112 -11.74 -9.97 -8.49
N THR A 113 -12.26 -10.96 -9.22
CA THR A 113 -12.92 -10.76 -10.52
C THR A 113 -14.43 -10.72 -10.42
N ASP A 114 -14.99 -11.22 -9.32
CA ASP A 114 -16.43 -11.29 -9.06
C ASP A 114 -16.81 -10.54 -7.78
N ASP A 115 -17.90 -9.76 -7.84
CA ASP A 115 -18.32 -8.92 -6.72
C ASP A 115 -19.04 -9.72 -5.62
N ALA A 116 -19.61 -10.88 -5.92
CA ALA A 116 -20.19 -11.75 -4.90
C ALA A 116 -19.08 -12.37 -4.04
N ASP A 117 -17.99 -12.84 -4.66
CA ASP A 117 -16.80 -13.31 -3.96
C ASP A 117 -16.14 -12.18 -3.17
N ARG A 118 -15.99 -10.98 -3.77
CA ARG A 118 -15.49 -9.80 -3.08
C ARG A 118 -16.34 -9.51 -1.84
N LYS A 119 -17.66 -9.48 -1.95
CA LYS A 119 -18.57 -9.21 -0.82
C LYS A 119 -18.47 -10.24 0.30
N ARG A 120 -18.24 -11.50 -0.07
CA ARG A 120 -18.01 -12.58 0.89
C ARG A 120 -16.70 -12.42 1.66
N VAL A 121 -15.62 -12.01 1.01
CA VAL A 121 -14.27 -11.95 1.56
C VAL A 121 -13.94 -10.56 2.13
N GLU A 122 -14.43 -9.50 1.50
CA GLU A 122 -14.24 -8.08 1.85
C GLU A 122 -15.60 -7.39 2.10
N PRO A 123 -16.38 -7.78 3.11
CA PRO A 123 -17.80 -7.43 3.22
C PRO A 123 -18.10 -5.94 3.32
N GLY A 124 -17.20 -5.14 3.89
CA GLY A 124 -17.37 -3.70 4.04
C GLY A 124 -16.61 -2.85 3.02
N ALA A 125 -15.89 -3.46 2.08
CA ALA A 125 -15.16 -2.73 1.06
C ALA A 125 -16.08 -2.36 -0.13
N PRO A 126 -15.80 -1.27 -0.87
CA PRO A 126 -16.57 -0.87 -2.03
C PRO A 126 -16.64 -1.95 -3.12
N PRO A 127 -17.70 -1.98 -3.93
CA PRO A 127 -17.80 -2.82 -5.12
C PRO A 127 -16.61 -2.65 -6.07
N LEU A 128 -16.36 -3.67 -6.90
CA LEU A 128 -15.24 -3.64 -7.85
C LEU A 128 -15.39 -2.49 -8.85
N GLU A 129 -16.60 -2.22 -9.32
CA GLU A 129 -16.86 -1.12 -10.25
C GLU A 129 -16.43 0.23 -9.69
N GLU A 130 -16.80 0.55 -8.47
CA GLU A 130 -16.41 1.79 -7.80
C GLU A 130 -14.88 1.93 -7.66
N ARG A 131 -14.13 0.82 -7.60
CA ARG A 131 -12.67 0.85 -7.55
C ARG A 131 -12.05 1.15 -8.91
N TYR A 132 -12.63 0.66 -10.00
CA TYR A 132 -12.22 1.04 -11.37
C TYR A 132 -12.55 2.51 -11.66
N GLU A 133 -13.73 2.98 -11.29
CA GLU A 133 -14.11 4.40 -11.35
C GLU A 133 -13.16 5.27 -10.52
N LEU A 134 -12.75 4.80 -9.34
CA LEU A 134 -11.76 5.48 -8.52
C LEU A 134 -10.42 5.63 -9.23
N ILE A 135 -9.92 4.58 -9.91
CA ILE A 135 -8.69 4.66 -10.71
C ILE A 135 -8.80 5.76 -11.75
N GLN A 136 -9.88 5.79 -12.54
CA GLN A 136 -10.12 6.81 -13.56
C GLN A 136 -10.17 8.22 -12.95
N LYS A 137 -10.85 8.37 -11.81
CA LYS A 137 -10.97 9.63 -11.10
C LYS A 137 -9.62 10.14 -10.61
N LEU A 138 -8.81 9.29 -10.01
CA LEU A 138 -7.45 9.62 -9.57
C LEU A 138 -6.57 10.05 -10.73
N LYS A 139 -6.64 9.34 -11.85
CA LYS A 139 -5.90 9.70 -13.09
C LYS A 139 -6.34 11.05 -13.62
N ALA A 140 -7.63 11.35 -13.64
CA ALA A 140 -8.17 12.64 -14.08
C ALA A 140 -7.68 13.82 -13.20
N HIS A 141 -7.32 13.56 -11.93
CA HIS A 141 -6.74 14.55 -11.02
C HIS A 141 -5.19 14.58 -11.04
N GLY A 142 -4.55 13.88 -11.99
CA GLY A 142 -3.10 13.92 -12.17
C GLY A 142 -2.32 13.03 -11.20
N HIS A 143 -2.98 12.15 -10.46
CA HIS A 143 -2.31 11.19 -9.60
C HIS A 143 -1.75 10.00 -10.42
N ARG A 144 -0.70 9.38 -9.87
CA ARG A 144 -0.20 8.11 -10.38
C ARG A 144 -0.92 6.97 -9.70
N VAL A 145 -1.37 6.00 -10.47
CA VAL A 145 -2.18 4.90 -9.93
C VAL A 145 -1.54 3.56 -10.28
N VAL A 146 -1.40 2.74 -9.25
CA VAL A 146 -0.92 1.36 -9.30
C VAL A 146 -2.07 0.43 -8.91
N LEU A 147 -2.33 -0.58 -9.72
CA LEU A 147 -3.23 -1.66 -9.34
C LEU A 147 -2.58 -2.52 -8.27
N GLY A 148 -3.27 -2.78 -7.17
CA GLY A 148 -2.88 -3.76 -6.18
C GLY A 148 -3.63 -5.08 -6.36
N LEU A 149 -3.01 -6.08 -6.99
CA LEU A 149 -3.43 -7.48 -6.89
C LEU A 149 -2.91 -8.05 -5.56
N ASN A 150 -3.47 -7.57 -4.47
CA ASN A 150 -3.02 -7.89 -3.12
C ASN A 150 -4.21 -8.13 -2.17
N PRO A 151 -4.40 -9.42 -1.80
CA PRO A 151 -3.62 -10.58 -2.23
C PRO A 151 -4.10 -11.17 -3.57
N LEU A 152 -3.18 -11.72 -4.35
CA LEU A 152 -3.49 -12.56 -5.49
C LEU A 152 -3.79 -13.98 -5.00
N VAL A 153 -5.03 -14.42 -5.16
CA VAL A 153 -5.50 -15.77 -4.82
C VAL A 153 -6.17 -16.36 -6.06
N ARG A 154 -5.71 -17.52 -6.48
CA ARG A 154 -6.16 -18.16 -7.73
C ARG A 154 -7.68 -18.36 -7.81
N GLU A 155 -8.32 -18.66 -6.71
CA GLU A 155 -9.77 -18.83 -6.65
C GLU A 155 -10.55 -17.51 -6.75
N TRP A 156 -9.95 -16.39 -6.35
CA TRP A 156 -10.61 -15.07 -6.38
C TRP A 156 -10.31 -14.31 -7.67
N VAL A 157 -9.17 -14.60 -8.26
CA VAL A 157 -8.71 -14.04 -9.54
C VAL A 157 -8.21 -15.19 -10.41
N PRO A 158 -9.10 -16.03 -10.94
CA PRO A 158 -8.70 -17.20 -11.74
C PRO A 158 -7.98 -16.80 -13.03
N ASP A 159 -8.33 -15.67 -13.60
CA ASP A 159 -7.69 -15.05 -14.76
C ASP A 159 -7.25 -13.61 -14.41
N PRO A 160 -5.97 -13.42 -14.06
CA PRO A 160 -5.43 -12.09 -13.74
C PRO A 160 -5.48 -11.11 -14.91
N ASP A 161 -5.45 -11.61 -16.15
CA ASP A 161 -5.42 -10.78 -17.35
C ASP A 161 -6.65 -9.89 -17.45
N VAL A 162 -7.82 -10.41 -17.06
CA VAL A 162 -9.08 -9.67 -17.04
C VAL A 162 -8.98 -8.43 -16.14
N VAL A 163 -8.43 -8.59 -14.94
CA VAL A 163 -8.31 -7.50 -13.96
C VAL A 163 -7.24 -6.50 -14.40
N ILE A 164 -6.11 -7.00 -14.89
CA ILE A 164 -4.98 -6.19 -15.34
C ILE A 164 -5.36 -5.36 -16.57
N ALA A 165 -5.98 -6.00 -17.59
CA ALA A 165 -6.42 -5.31 -18.80
C ALA A 165 -7.40 -4.19 -18.48
N ARG A 166 -8.41 -4.48 -17.68
CA ARG A 166 -9.40 -3.48 -17.29
C ARG A 166 -8.80 -2.33 -16.48
N ALA A 167 -7.90 -2.62 -15.55
CA ALA A 167 -7.20 -1.57 -14.80
C ALA A 167 -6.31 -0.71 -15.71
N LYS A 168 -5.65 -1.31 -16.71
CA LYS A 168 -4.90 -0.59 -17.73
C LYS A 168 -5.79 0.36 -18.54
N GLU A 169 -6.98 -0.08 -18.95
CA GLU A 169 -7.97 0.78 -19.61
C GLU A 169 -8.39 1.97 -18.74
N CYS A 170 -8.44 1.78 -17.42
CA CYS A 170 -8.68 2.86 -16.45
C CYS A 170 -7.47 3.78 -16.23
N GLY A 171 -6.28 3.41 -16.74
CA GLY A 171 -5.10 4.26 -16.74
C GLY A 171 -4.05 3.95 -15.66
N VAL A 172 -4.02 2.75 -15.07
CA VAL A 172 -2.93 2.37 -14.17
C VAL A 172 -1.59 2.31 -14.90
N GLU A 173 -0.52 2.59 -14.20
CA GLU A 173 0.85 2.62 -14.74
C GLU A 173 1.62 1.35 -14.41
N GLY A 174 1.16 0.60 -13.43
CA GLY A 174 1.77 -0.65 -13.02
C GLY A 174 0.91 -1.47 -12.09
N VAL A 175 1.40 -2.64 -11.73
CA VAL A 175 0.70 -3.61 -10.90
C VAL A 175 1.61 -4.11 -9.78
N TRP A 176 1.15 -3.99 -8.56
CA TRP A 176 1.75 -4.62 -7.40
C TRP A 176 1.05 -5.94 -7.10
N ILE A 177 1.81 -7.03 -7.05
CA ILE A 177 1.29 -8.38 -6.87
C ILE A 177 1.89 -9.01 -5.61
N GLU A 178 1.05 -9.45 -4.70
CA GLU A 178 1.43 -10.16 -3.48
C GLU A 178 0.57 -11.40 -3.29
N ALA A 179 1.20 -12.50 -2.90
CA ALA A 179 0.48 -13.72 -2.55
C ALA A 179 -0.15 -13.60 -1.15
N LEU A 180 -1.29 -14.27 -0.96
CA LEU A 180 -1.87 -14.41 0.38
C LEU A 180 -0.97 -15.29 1.25
N HIS A 181 -0.66 -14.83 2.45
CA HIS A 181 0.03 -15.63 3.45
C HIS A 181 -0.52 -15.36 4.85
N PHE A 182 -0.56 -16.42 5.66
CA PHE A 182 -0.99 -16.39 7.04
C PHE A 182 0.06 -16.98 7.98
N SER A 183 0.24 -16.33 9.13
CA SER A 183 0.87 -16.95 10.28
C SER A 183 -0.13 -17.84 11.04
N HIS A 184 0.38 -18.79 11.82
CA HIS A 184 -0.46 -19.62 12.70
C HIS A 184 -1.31 -18.75 13.65
N ARG A 185 -0.74 -17.67 14.19
CA ARG A 185 -1.46 -16.74 15.06
C ARG A 185 -2.66 -16.08 14.38
N GLN A 186 -2.52 -15.71 13.10
CA GLN A 186 -3.61 -15.10 12.34
C GLN A 186 -4.76 -16.09 12.09
N THR A 187 -4.44 -17.31 11.73
CA THR A 187 -5.45 -18.35 11.49
C THR A 187 -6.18 -18.78 12.76
N THR A 188 -5.49 -18.79 13.90
CA THR A 188 -6.12 -19.05 15.21
C THR A 188 -7.10 -17.95 15.61
N ARG A 189 -6.81 -16.70 15.25
CA ARG A 189 -7.67 -15.55 15.53
C ARG A 189 -8.80 -15.34 14.51
N MET A 190 -8.69 -15.99 13.37
CA MET A 190 -9.73 -15.95 12.35
C MET A 190 -10.96 -16.70 12.84
N GLY A 191 -12.09 -16.01 12.97
CA GLY A 191 -13.37 -16.61 13.32
C GLY A 191 -13.92 -17.52 12.21
N ASP A 192 -14.93 -18.32 12.54
CA ASP A 192 -15.51 -19.32 11.62
C ASP A 192 -16.04 -18.68 10.33
N LYS A 193 -16.68 -17.51 10.41
CA LYS A 193 -17.11 -16.74 9.22
C LYS A 193 -15.94 -16.39 8.29
N GLY A 194 -14.80 -16.03 8.85
CA GLY A 194 -13.60 -15.72 8.07
C GLY A 194 -13.03 -16.99 7.41
N LYS A 195 -13.00 -18.11 8.13
CA LYS A 195 -12.54 -19.39 7.59
C LYS A 195 -13.47 -19.88 6.46
N GLU A 196 -14.77 -19.72 6.62
CA GLU A 196 -15.75 -20.04 5.60
C GLU A 196 -15.60 -19.14 4.37
N ALA A 197 -15.47 -17.83 4.58
CA ALA A 197 -15.32 -16.84 3.52
C ALA A 197 -14.06 -17.06 2.67
N ILE A 198 -12.95 -17.40 3.29
CA ILE A 198 -11.66 -17.61 2.59
C ILE A 198 -11.56 -19.05 2.05
N SER A 199 -12.14 -20.01 2.71
CA SER A 199 -12.05 -21.46 2.56
C SER A 199 -10.79 -22.09 3.20
N LEU A 200 -10.98 -23.28 3.78
CA LEU A 200 -9.88 -24.01 4.44
C LEU A 200 -8.73 -24.40 3.48
N PRO A 201 -8.98 -24.82 2.24
CA PRO A 201 -7.91 -25.09 1.27
C PRO A 201 -7.04 -23.88 0.98
N VAL A 202 -7.63 -22.70 0.79
CA VAL A 202 -6.89 -21.44 0.57
C VAL A 202 -6.06 -21.09 1.81
N ILE A 203 -6.66 -21.14 3.00
CA ILE A 203 -5.96 -20.91 4.27
C ILE A 203 -4.77 -21.86 4.42
N GLY A 204 -4.98 -23.16 4.17
CA GLY A 204 -3.93 -24.17 4.30
C GLY A 204 -2.74 -23.93 3.36
N ARG A 205 -3.00 -23.44 2.14
CA ARG A 205 -1.92 -23.05 1.22
C ARG A 205 -1.22 -21.77 1.67
N ALA A 206 -1.97 -20.76 2.08
CA ALA A 206 -1.44 -19.47 2.55
C ALA A 206 -0.59 -19.56 3.83
N MET A 207 -0.68 -20.66 4.59
CA MET A 207 0.16 -20.93 5.76
C MET A 207 1.51 -21.56 5.41
N LYS A 208 1.69 -22.09 4.21
CA LYS A 208 2.92 -22.76 3.82
C LYS A 208 4.00 -21.74 3.54
N LYS A 209 5.22 -22.04 3.98
CA LYS A 209 6.41 -21.21 3.70
C LYS A 209 6.68 -21.10 2.19
N ASN A 210 6.48 -22.20 1.46
CA ASN A 210 6.65 -22.26 0.03
C ASN A 210 5.28 -22.41 -0.65
N PRO A 211 4.99 -21.64 -1.71
CA PRO A 211 3.77 -21.76 -2.48
C PRO A 211 3.69 -23.14 -3.16
N SER A 212 2.48 -23.59 -3.51
CA SER A 212 2.30 -24.71 -4.40
C SER A 212 2.82 -24.39 -5.81
N LEU A 213 3.13 -25.41 -6.61
CA LEU A 213 3.55 -25.20 -8.00
C LEU A 213 2.48 -24.43 -8.80
N ASP A 214 1.22 -24.74 -8.58
CA ASP A 214 0.11 -24.04 -9.23
C ASP A 214 -0.01 -22.59 -8.81
N ASP A 215 0.13 -22.27 -7.51
CA ASP A 215 0.09 -20.90 -7.02
C ASP A 215 1.31 -20.11 -7.52
N LEU A 216 2.48 -20.74 -7.58
CA LEU A 216 3.69 -20.16 -8.15
C LEU A 216 3.53 -19.88 -9.65
N ALA A 217 2.98 -20.83 -10.41
CA ALA A 217 2.71 -20.66 -11.84
C ALA A 217 1.70 -19.52 -12.06
N HIS A 218 0.63 -19.48 -11.26
CA HIS A 218 -0.39 -18.43 -11.33
C HIS A 218 0.22 -17.04 -11.06
N TYR A 219 1.02 -16.91 -10.01
CA TYR A 219 1.75 -15.68 -9.67
C TYR A 219 2.72 -15.26 -10.79
N THR A 220 3.47 -16.21 -11.34
CA THR A 220 4.43 -15.94 -12.41
C THR A 220 3.73 -15.53 -13.69
N ASN A 221 2.61 -16.16 -14.03
CA ASN A 221 1.80 -15.79 -15.19
C ASN A 221 1.23 -14.38 -15.04
N ALA A 222 0.67 -14.04 -13.87
CA ALA A 222 0.18 -12.69 -13.63
C ALA A 222 1.28 -11.62 -13.81
N ARG A 223 2.50 -11.88 -13.32
CA ARG A 223 3.64 -10.97 -13.53
C ARG A 223 4.03 -10.85 -15.00
N ARG A 224 4.00 -11.95 -15.75
CA ARG A 224 4.25 -11.95 -17.21
C ARG A 224 3.19 -11.13 -17.92
N SER A 225 1.93 -11.33 -17.62
CA SER A 225 0.82 -10.56 -18.21
C SER A 225 0.96 -9.05 -18.01
N VAL A 226 1.42 -8.63 -16.83
CA VAL A 226 1.71 -7.20 -16.57
C VAL A 226 2.73 -6.67 -17.60
N VAL A 227 3.83 -7.39 -17.79
CA VAL A 227 4.89 -7.00 -18.73
C VAL A 227 4.39 -7.06 -20.19
N ASP A 228 3.70 -8.13 -20.56
CA ASP A 228 3.17 -8.33 -21.91
C ASP A 228 2.13 -7.25 -22.29
N MET A 229 1.42 -6.73 -21.32
CA MET A 229 0.52 -5.58 -21.49
C MET A 229 1.24 -4.23 -21.47
N GLY A 230 2.57 -4.19 -21.34
CA GLY A 230 3.35 -2.95 -21.30
C GLY A 230 3.20 -2.15 -19.99
N LEU A 231 2.82 -2.81 -18.93
CA LEU A 231 2.77 -2.24 -17.57
C LEU A 231 4.02 -2.61 -16.78
N GLU A 232 4.27 -1.90 -15.69
CA GLU A 232 5.38 -2.21 -14.78
C GLU A 232 4.92 -3.09 -13.62
N VAL A 233 5.75 -4.07 -13.26
CA VAL A 233 5.59 -4.82 -12.02
C VAL A 233 6.20 -4.02 -10.88
N MET A 234 5.38 -3.60 -9.93
CA MET A 234 5.77 -2.71 -8.85
C MET A 234 5.78 -3.40 -7.49
N SER A 235 6.47 -2.81 -6.52
CA SER A 235 6.36 -3.19 -5.12
C SER A 235 6.03 -1.99 -4.25
N ILE A 236 5.48 -2.20 -3.05
CA ILE A 236 5.32 -1.15 -2.07
C ILE A 236 6.59 -1.04 -1.22
N GLY A 237 7.41 -0.01 -1.50
CA GLY A 237 8.33 0.58 -0.54
C GLY A 237 9.34 -0.32 0.19
N GLN A 238 9.55 -1.56 -0.25
CA GLN A 238 10.40 -2.50 0.48
C GLN A 238 11.70 -2.87 -0.23
N SER A 239 11.91 -2.42 -1.46
CA SER A 239 13.16 -2.71 -2.15
C SER A 239 13.83 -1.42 -2.59
N CYS A 240 15.12 -1.33 -2.37
CA CYS A 240 15.98 -0.24 -2.84
C CYS A 240 16.30 -0.34 -4.33
N ARG A 241 15.60 -1.16 -5.10
CA ARG A 241 15.81 -1.29 -6.54
C ARG A 241 15.07 -0.17 -7.27
N SER A 242 15.80 0.64 -8.01
CA SER A 242 15.29 1.78 -8.77
C SER A 242 14.10 1.46 -9.68
N ASP A 243 14.10 0.27 -10.26
CA ASP A 243 13.09 -0.20 -11.23
C ASP A 243 11.68 -0.33 -10.62
N PHE A 244 11.58 -0.57 -9.32
CA PHE A 244 10.30 -0.73 -8.62
C PHE A 244 9.70 0.58 -8.12
N PHE A 245 10.47 1.67 -8.18
CA PHE A 245 10.11 2.94 -7.57
C PHE A 245 9.92 4.07 -8.59
N ARG A 246 9.91 3.76 -9.88
CA ARG A 246 9.79 4.81 -10.90
C ARG A 246 8.62 5.76 -10.64
N PRO A 247 7.37 5.32 -10.32
CA PRO A 247 6.30 6.25 -10.04
C PRO A 247 6.60 7.17 -8.87
N PHE A 248 7.30 6.67 -7.85
CA PHE A 248 7.74 7.48 -6.72
C PHE A 248 8.81 8.48 -7.12
N GLN A 249 9.83 8.05 -7.87
CA GLN A 249 10.91 8.93 -8.35
C GLN A 249 10.37 10.06 -9.22
N GLU A 250 9.48 9.76 -10.15
CA GLU A 250 8.89 10.74 -11.05
C GLU A 250 7.88 11.67 -10.35
N THR A 251 7.20 11.21 -9.30
CA THR A 251 6.19 11.99 -8.57
C THR A 251 6.80 12.86 -7.48
N TYR A 252 7.85 12.38 -6.80
CA TYR A 252 8.45 12.99 -5.61
C TYR A 252 9.90 13.42 -5.84
N GLU A 253 10.24 13.80 -7.01
CA GLU A 253 11.48 14.23 -7.69
C GLU A 253 12.83 14.08 -6.94
N THR A 254 12.89 14.28 -5.63
CA THR A 254 14.16 14.38 -4.87
C THR A 254 14.35 13.27 -3.83
N THR A 255 13.32 12.51 -3.52
CA THR A 255 13.29 11.64 -2.34
C THR A 255 14.12 10.37 -2.49
N PHE A 256 13.87 9.62 -3.57
CA PHE A 256 14.53 8.33 -3.77
C PHE A 256 15.95 8.43 -4.33
N PRO A 257 16.28 9.37 -5.24
CA PRO A 257 17.66 9.61 -5.62
C PRO A 257 18.55 9.91 -4.42
N VAL A 258 18.12 10.79 -3.51
CA VAL A 258 18.89 11.14 -2.31
C VAL A 258 19.10 9.94 -1.39
N MET A 259 18.05 9.12 -1.15
CA MET A 259 18.18 7.91 -0.34
C MET A 259 19.07 6.87 -1.02
N GLN A 260 18.95 6.70 -2.33
CA GLN A 260 19.79 5.78 -3.09
C GLN A 260 21.24 6.24 -3.10
N ASP A 261 21.50 7.54 -3.25
CA ASP A 261 22.84 8.11 -3.21
C ASP A 261 23.47 7.90 -1.82
N PHE A 262 22.73 8.13 -0.75
CA PHE A 262 23.17 7.83 0.60
C PHE A 262 23.52 6.35 0.78
N LEU A 263 22.65 5.43 0.34
CA LEU A 263 22.92 3.99 0.42
C LEU A 263 24.12 3.57 -0.41
N ASN A 264 24.32 4.18 -1.60
CA ASN A 264 25.47 3.92 -2.44
C ASN A 264 26.77 4.40 -1.74
N VAL A 265 26.77 5.61 -1.18
CA VAL A 265 27.92 6.12 -0.42
C VAL A 265 28.22 5.22 0.78
N CYS A 266 27.21 4.81 1.54
CA CYS A 266 27.41 3.87 2.64
C CYS A 266 28.01 2.53 2.16
N TRP A 267 27.50 1.98 1.05
CA TRP A 267 27.98 0.72 0.50
C TRP A 267 29.43 0.80 0.02
N ASP A 268 29.82 1.93 -0.57
CA ASP A 268 31.17 2.14 -1.11
C ASP A 268 32.19 2.54 -0.04
N THR A 269 31.75 3.04 1.11
CA THR A 269 32.63 3.59 2.16
C THR A 269 32.69 2.76 3.43
N LEU A 270 31.75 1.85 3.65
CA LEU A 270 31.71 1.02 4.85
C LEU A 270 32.65 -0.19 4.72
N GLU A 271 33.46 -0.40 5.76
CA GLU A 271 34.22 -1.60 5.95
C GLU A 271 33.43 -2.64 6.76
N GLU A 272 33.88 -3.91 6.72
CA GLU A 272 33.26 -4.97 7.49
C GLU A 272 33.31 -4.67 9.01
N GLY A 273 32.16 -4.44 9.60
CA GLY A 273 32.00 -4.10 11.02
C GLY A 273 31.58 -2.66 11.29
N ASP A 274 31.55 -1.80 10.28
CA ASP A 274 31.07 -0.44 10.43
C ASP A 274 29.54 -0.40 10.63
N VAL A 275 29.08 0.54 11.43
CA VAL A 275 27.67 0.78 11.71
C VAL A 275 27.30 2.16 11.18
N ILE A 276 26.30 2.20 10.30
CA ILE A 276 25.68 3.48 9.93
C ILE A 276 24.87 3.96 11.14
N ASP A 277 25.38 4.96 11.81
CA ASP A 277 24.62 5.60 12.87
C ASP A 277 23.72 6.74 12.35
N PHE A 278 22.94 7.29 13.25
CA PHE A 278 22.01 8.37 12.91
C PHE A 278 22.73 9.67 12.50
N ASP A 279 23.87 9.96 13.09
CA ASP A 279 24.60 11.19 12.84
C ASP A 279 25.19 11.18 11.41
N THR A 280 25.78 10.06 10.99
CA THR A 280 26.25 9.84 9.61
C THR A 280 25.10 9.99 8.60
N PHE A 281 23.92 9.46 8.91
CA PHE A 281 22.76 9.63 8.06
C PHE A 281 22.25 11.08 8.03
N ALA A 282 22.25 11.77 9.17
CA ALA A 282 21.81 13.15 9.25
C ALA A 282 22.74 14.10 8.50
N GLU A 283 24.05 13.90 8.60
CA GLU A 283 25.08 14.71 7.90
C GLU A 283 24.95 14.61 6.38
N PHE A 284 24.52 13.48 5.85
CA PHE A 284 24.31 13.31 4.41
C PHE A 284 23.18 14.21 3.86
N PHE A 285 22.19 14.57 4.69
CA PHE A 285 21.03 15.38 4.29
C PHE A 285 21.14 16.87 4.63
N VAL A 286 22.22 17.32 5.20
CA VAL A 286 22.52 18.71 5.49
C VAL A 286 23.38 19.34 4.40
#